data_8981f9e8b733fc1865ca222ad5fb553b
#
_entry.id   8981f9e8b733fc1865ca222ad5fb553b
#
_cell.length_a   1.000
_cell.length_b   1.000
_cell.length_c   1.000
_cell.angle_alpha   90.00
_cell.angle_beta   90.00
_cell.angle_gamma   90.00
#
_symmetry.space_group_name_H-M   'P 1'
#
loop_
_entity.id
_entity.type
_entity.pdbx_description
1 polymer ?
#
loop_
_entity_poly.entity_id
_entity_poly.type
_entity_poly.pdbx_seq_one_letter_code
_entity_poly.pdbx_strand_id
1 'polypeptide(L)' 'MMGEFLRRRLFGPLVKELGSDQPDLRGNLAASQLIGLGLIRYVQHVDPLASAKPKDVVAWYAPTLQRYLTGKLG' A
#
# COMPACT_ATOMS: atom_id res chain seq x y z
N MET A 1 18.06 3.93 -1.43
CA MET A 1 17.28 2.91 -0.72
C MET A 1 16.09 2.49 -1.55
N MET A 2 15.78 1.20 -1.51
CA MET A 2 14.73 0.64 -2.34
C MET A 2 13.36 1.28 -2.06
N GLY A 3 13.03 1.54 -0.79
CA GLY A 3 11.76 2.16 -0.44
C GLY A 3 11.59 3.55 -1.04
N GLU A 4 12.67 4.34 -1.04
CA GLU A 4 12.65 5.67 -1.64
C GLU A 4 12.44 5.60 -3.14
N PHE A 5 13.10 4.65 -3.80
CA PHE A 5 12.95 4.44 -5.22
C PHE A 5 11.51 4.08 -5.59
N LEU A 6 10.91 3.12 -4.84
CA LEU A 6 9.54 2.70 -5.08
C LEU A 6 8.56 3.86 -4.90
N ARG A 7 8.74 4.62 -3.83
CA ARG A 7 7.87 5.76 -3.55
C ARG A 7 7.90 6.76 -4.70
N ARG A 8 9.08 7.12 -5.14
CA ARG A 8 9.24 8.15 -6.18
C ARG A 8 8.74 7.68 -7.55
N ARG A 9 9.04 6.43 -7.89
CA ARG A 9 8.75 5.92 -9.24
C ARG A 9 7.34 5.43 -9.41
N LEU A 10 6.77 4.81 -8.36
CA LEU A 10 5.49 4.15 -8.49
C LEU A 10 4.36 4.92 -7.81
N PHE A 11 4.56 5.33 -6.57
CA PHE A 11 3.48 5.88 -5.77
C PHE A 11 3.44 7.40 -5.74
N GLY A 12 4.59 8.06 -5.79
CA GLY A 12 4.64 9.51 -5.76
C GLY A 12 3.84 10.17 -6.87
N PRO A 13 4.11 9.83 -8.16
CA PRO A 13 3.34 10.41 -9.26
C PRO A 13 1.86 10.11 -9.21
N LEU A 14 1.50 8.88 -8.82
CA LEU A 14 0.10 8.48 -8.72
C LEU A 14 -0.64 9.34 -7.70
N VAL A 15 -0.07 9.50 -6.52
CA VAL A 15 -0.70 10.27 -5.46
C VAL A 15 -0.79 11.75 -5.83
N LYS A 16 0.20 12.28 -6.50
CA LYS A 16 0.17 13.67 -6.97
C LYS A 16 -0.96 13.88 -7.97
N GLU A 17 -1.18 12.95 -8.88
CA GLU A 17 -2.25 13.05 -9.85
C GLU A 17 -3.62 13.04 -9.20
N LEU A 18 -3.76 12.35 -8.07
CA LEU A 18 -5.01 12.35 -7.33
C LEU A 18 -5.31 13.67 -6.64
N GLY A 19 -4.34 14.60 -6.63
CA GLY A 19 -4.55 15.91 -6.02
C GLY A 19 -4.63 15.90 -4.52
N SER A 20 -4.13 14.83 -3.89
CA SER A 20 -4.15 14.70 -2.44
C SER A 20 -3.03 15.51 -1.79
N ASP A 21 -3.26 15.96 -0.55
CA ASP A 21 -2.21 16.57 0.26
C ASP A 21 -1.22 15.52 0.73
N GLN A 22 -0.04 15.94 1.14
CA GLN A 22 1.01 15.08 1.69
C GLN A 22 1.31 13.85 0.80
N PRO A 23 1.59 14.08 -0.50
CA PRO A 23 1.72 12.94 -1.42
C PRO A 23 2.85 11.98 -1.05
N ASP A 24 3.95 12.49 -0.51
CA ASP A 24 5.08 11.64 -0.13
C ASP A 24 4.70 10.71 1.03
N LEU A 25 4.05 11.24 2.04
CA LEU A 25 3.60 10.44 3.18
C LEU A 25 2.57 9.41 2.74
N ARG A 26 1.61 9.82 1.94
CA ARG A 26 0.56 8.91 1.46
C ARG A 26 1.15 7.78 0.63
N GLY A 27 2.10 8.08 -0.24
CA GLY A 27 2.80 7.05 -1.01
C GLY A 27 3.55 6.08 -0.12
N ASN A 28 4.23 6.58 0.92
CA ASN A 28 4.93 5.73 1.88
C ASN A 28 3.98 4.81 2.63
N LEU A 29 2.84 5.32 3.07
CA LEU A 29 1.86 4.52 3.80
C LEU A 29 1.32 3.39 2.91
N ALA A 30 0.94 3.71 1.69
CA ALA A 30 0.42 2.71 0.77
C ALA A 30 1.50 1.67 0.44
N ALA A 31 2.73 2.11 0.16
CA ALA A 31 3.82 1.20 -0.15
C ALA A 31 4.13 0.26 1.00
N SER A 32 4.13 0.76 2.23
CA SER A 32 4.43 -0.07 3.40
C SER A 32 3.40 -1.20 3.56
N GLN A 33 2.14 -0.92 3.29
CA GLN A 33 1.10 -1.93 3.36
C GLN A 33 1.28 -3.01 2.29
N LEU A 34 1.57 -2.59 1.07
CA LEU A 34 1.71 -3.54 -0.04
C LEU A 34 2.99 -4.37 0.09
N ILE A 35 4.09 -3.76 0.51
CA ILE A 35 5.34 -4.48 0.71
C ILE A 35 5.18 -5.49 1.84
N GLY A 36 4.57 -5.08 2.97
CA GLY A 36 4.32 -5.99 4.08
C GLY A 36 3.44 -7.16 3.68
N LEU A 37 2.37 -6.87 2.94
CA LEU A 37 1.49 -7.92 2.43
C LEU A 37 2.24 -8.89 1.53
N GLY A 38 3.07 -8.38 0.63
CA GLY A 38 3.86 -9.21 -0.26
C GLY A 38 4.82 -10.11 0.48
N LEU A 39 5.50 -9.58 1.50
CA LEU A 39 6.40 -10.39 2.32
C LEU A 39 5.67 -11.51 3.04
N ILE A 40 4.53 -11.20 3.64
CA ILE A 40 3.76 -12.19 4.41
C ILE A 40 3.22 -13.29 3.50
N ARG A 41 2.65 -12.92 2.35
CA ARG A 41 1.99 -13.89 1.47
C ARG A 41 2.98 -14.69 0.62
N TYR A 42 3.96 -14.01 0.01
CA TYR A 42 4.74 -14.59 -1.07
C TYR A 42 6.16 -14.95 -0.69
N VAL A 43 6.69 -14.37 0.37
CA VAL A 43 8.05 -14.66 0.81
C VAL A 43 8.05 -15.55 2.05
N GLN A 44 7.34 -15.16 3.09
CA GLN A 44 7.33 -15.88 4.36
C GLN A 44 6.20 -16.91 4.48
N HIS A 45 5.18 -16.80 3.64
CA HIS A 45 4.06 -17.74 3.62
C HIS A 45 3.38 -17.92 4.98
N VAL A 46 3.06 -16.80 5.64
CA VAL A 46 2.44 -16.83 6.97
C VAL A 46 0.93 -16.93 6.84
N ASP A 47 0.37 -18.03 7.33
CA ASP A 47 -1.08 -18.23 7.36
C ASP A 47 -1.70 -17.57 8.60
N PRO A 48 -2.98 -17.19 8.53
CA PRO A 48 -3.94 -17.46 7.43
C PRO A 48 -3.85 -16.49 6.25
N LEU A 49 -3.09 -15.41 6.34
CA LEU A 49 -3.05 -14.41 5.28
C LEU A 49 -2.49 -14.98 3.97
N ALA A 50 -1.46 -15.85 4.08
CA ALA A 50 -0.82 -16.43 2.89
C ALA A 50 -1.78 -17.28 2.06
N SER A 51 -2.72 -17.98 2.71
CA SER A 51 -3.67 -18.85 2.02
C SER A 51 -5.01 -18.19 1.75
N ALA A 52 -5.22 -16.95 2.18
CA ALA A 52 -6.48 -16.25 1.96
C ALA A 52 -6.70 -16.02 0.47
N LYS A 53 -7.97 -16.05 0.05
CA LYS A 53 -8.32 -15.81 -1.34
C LYS A 53 -8.00 -14.36 -1.74
N PRO A 54 -7.49 -14.13 -2.96
CA PRO A 54 -7.15 -12.77 -3.38
C PRO A 54 -8.30 -11.77 -3.25
N LYS A 55 -9.54 -12.18 -3.55
CA LYS A 55 -10.68 -11.28 -3.42
C LYS A 55 -10.90 -10.82 -1.98
N ASP A 56 -10.65 -11.71 -1.01
CA ASP A 56 -10.81 -11.37 0.39
C ASP A 56 -9.69 -10.43 0.84
N VAL A 57 -8.47 -10.68 0.38
CA VAL A 57 -7.34 -9.81 0.69
C VAL A 57 -7.61 -8.40 0.16
N VAL A 58 -8.10 -8.28 -1.07
CA VAL A 58 -8.45 -6.98 -1.64
C VAL A 58 -9.53 -6.30 -0.80
N ALA A 59 -10.56 -7.03 -0.40
CA ALA A 59 -11.64 -6.46 0.41
C ALA A 59 -11.13 -5.93 1.75
N TRP A 60 -10.18 -6.62 2.36
CA TRP A 60 -9.62 -6.19 3.64
C TRP A 60 -8.68 -5.00 3.51
N TYR A 61 -7.89 -4.95 2.43
CA TYR A 61 -6.87 -3.90 2.27
C TYR A 61 -7.38 -2.66 1.57
N ALA A 62 -8.36 -2.79 0.66
CA ALA A 62 -8.81 -1.67 -0.14
C ALA A 62 -9.26 -0.44 0.67
N PRO A 63 -10.06 -0.58 1.75
CA PRO A 63 -10.46 0.59 2.53
C PRO A 63 -9.27 1.31 3.17
N THR A 64 -8.28 0.56 3.63
CA THR A 64 -7.08 1.14 4.24
C THR A 64 -6.24 1.87 3.20
N LEU A 65 -6.03 1.25 2.04
CA LEU A 65 -5.29 1.89 0.96
C LEU A 65 -6.01 3.13 0.44
N GLN A 66 -7.34 3.06 0.33
CA GLN A 66 -8.14 4.20 -0.08
C GLN A 66 -7.93 5.38 0.88
N ARG A 67 -7.96 5.12 2.17
CA ARG A 67 -7.72 6.15 3.18
C ARG A 67 -6.33 6.74 3.05
N TYR A 68 -5.31 5.88 2.86
CA TYR A 68 -3.94 6.37 2.72
C TYR A 68 -3.75 7.23 1.48
N LEU A 69 -4.38 6.85 0.38
CA LEU A 69 -4.18 7.56 -0.89
C LEU A 69 -4.99 8.85 -0.98
N THR A 70 -6.24 8.83 -0.54
CA THR A 70 -7.16 9.95 -0.75
C THR A 70 -7.96 10.36 0.49
N GLY A 71 -7.91 9.58 1.57
CA GLY A 71 -8.70 9.84 2.76
C GLY A 71 -8.03 10.81 3.71
N LYS A 72 -8.70 11.05 4.83
CA LYS A 72 -8.19 11.93 5.88
C LYS A 72 -7.22 11.16 6.76
N LEU A 73 -6.01 11.69 6.95
CA LEU A 73 -4.97 11.03 7.73
C LEU A 73 -4.95 11.42 9.21
N GLY A 74 -5.46 12.56 9.55
CA GLY A 74 -5.38 12.98 10.94
C GLY A 74 -6.53 13.77 11.45
#